data_08434f9c1a4a388acedbf7c7e9ef58b9
#
_entry.id   08434f9c1a4a388acedbf7c7e9ef58b9
#
_cell.length_a   1.000
_cell.length_b   1.000
_cell.length_c   1.000
_cell.angle_alpha   90.00
_cell.angle_beta   90.00
_cell.angle_gamma   90.00
#
_symmetry.space_group_name_H-M   'P 1'
#
loop_
_entity.id
_entity.type
_entity.pdbx_description
1 polymer ?
#
loop_
_entity_poly.entity_id
_entity_poly.type
_entity_poly.pdbx_seq_one_letter_code
_entity_poly.pdbx_strand_id
1 'polypeptide(L)'
;MSYGLLKGKKGIIFGALNDQSIAWKVAERCHEEGAEFILSNAPIAMRMGEIDELAAKTGSDVIPADATSVEDLEKLFAHAQEKFGKIDFILHSIGMSVNIRKGKAYTDLNYDFLEKGCDVSSVSFHKVMKAAW
;
A
#
# COMPACT_ATOMS: atom_id res chain seq x y z
N MET A 1 6.72 -12.26 20.41
CA MET A 1 7.74 -13.31 20.15
C MET A 1 7.96 -13.39 18.66
N SER A 2 9.20 -13.35 18.21
CA SER A 2 9.58 -13.47 16.79
C SER A 2 10.13 -14.87 16.53
N TYR A 3 9.71 -15.47 15.42
CA TYR A 3 10.22 -16.76 14.94
C TYR A 3 11.19 -16.60 13.78
N GLY A 4 11.38 -15.38 13.26
CA GLY A 4 12.23 -15.11 12.11
C GLY A 4 11.68 -15.67 10.80
N LEU A 5 10.37 -15.83 10.69
CA LEU A 5 9.72 -16.45 9.52
C LEU A 5 9.96 -15.71 8.21
N LEU A 6 10.20 -14.41 8.29
CA LEU A 6 10.42 -13.56 7.14
C LEU A 6 11.85 -13.02 7.06
N LYS A 7 12.78 -13.64 7.77
CA LYS A 7 14.18 -13.22 7.77
C LYS A 7 14.76 -13.22 6.35
N GLY A 8 15.28 -12.07 5.93
CA GLY A 8 15.85 -11.88 4.60
C GLY A 8 14.81 -11.68 3.49
N LYS A 9 13.51 -11.68 3.80
CA LYS A 9 12.46 -11.40 2.83
C LYS A 9 12.34 -9.90 2.58
N LYS A 10 12.09 -9.52 1.34
CA LYS A 10 11.99 -8.15 0.86
C LYS A 10 10.61 -7.91 0.28
N GLY A 11 10.03 -6.76 0.54
CA GLY A 11 8.68 -6.49 0.04
C GLY A 11 8.31 -5.03 -0.08
N ILE A 12 7.06 -4.82 -0.52
CA ILE A 12 6.40 -3.51 -0.56
C ILE A 12 5.06 -3.63 0.15
N ILE A 13 4.76 -2.68 1.01
CA ILE A 13 3.51 -2.62 1.76
C ILE A 13 2.78 -1.33 1.39
N PHE A 14 1.62 -1.48 0.76
CA PHE A 14 0.72 -0.39 0.40
C PHE A 14 -0.39 -0.23 1.42
N GLY A 15 -0.73 1.01 1.74
CA GLY A 15 -1.97 1.35 2.43
C GLY A 15 -1.86 1.64 3.92
N ALA A 16 -0.67 1.67 4.49
CA ALA A 16 -0.49 2.11 5.87
C ALA A 16 -0.77 3.61 5.98
N LEU A 17 -1.67 4.00 6.87
CA LEU A 17 -2.04 5.39 7.12
C LEU A 17 -1.72 5.79 8.56
N ASN A 18 -2.24 5.05 9.51
CA ASN A 18 -2.05 5.23 10.95
C ASN A 18 -2.09 3.86 11.66
N ASP A 19 -1.98 3.84 12.96
CA ASP A 19 -1.93 2.63 13.78
C ASP A 19 -3.22 1.79 13.76
N GLN A 20 -4.32 2.33 13.22
CA GLN A 20 -5.59 1.60 13.01
C GLN A 20 -5.63 0.88 11.66
N SER A 21 -4.68 1.15 10.77
CA SER A 21 -4.63 0.52 9.45
C SER A 21 -4.23 -0.95 9.55
N ILE A 22 -4.88 -1.81 8.76
CA ILE A 22 -4.48 -3.22 8.62
C ILE A 22 -3.02 -3.29 8.13
N ALA A 23 -2.68 -2.51 7.11
CA ALA A 23 -1.31 -2.48 6.58
C ALA A 23 -0.26 -2.08 7.61
N TRP A 24 -0.61 -1.18 8.55
CA TRP A 24 0.28 -0.81 9.65
C TRP A 24 0.63 -2.01 10.53
N LYS A 25 -0.39 -2.75 10.96
CA LYS A 25 -0.20 -3.94 11.82
C LYS A 25 0.54 -5.06 11.10
N VAL A 26 0.29 -5.22 9.79
CA VAL A 26 1.05 -6.17 8.97
C VAL A 26 2.52 -5.75 8.88
N ALA A 27 2.80 -4.47 8.65
CA ALA A 27 4.17 -3.96 8.59
C ALA A 27 4.93 -4.17 9.90
N GLU A 28 4.32 -3.85 11.03
CA GLU A 28 4.90 -4.12 12.35
C GLU A 28 5.24 -5.60 12.51
N ARG A 29 4.30 -6.50 12.16
CA ARG A 29 4.52 -7.93 12.29
C ARG A 29 5.57 -8.46 11.30
N CYS A 30 5.58 -7.99 10.06
CA CYS A 30 6.61 -8.35 9.08
C CYS A 30 8.01 -7.94 9.56
N HIS A 31 8.13 -6.75 10.13
CA HIS A 31 9.39 -6.27 10.70
C HIS A 31 9.85 -7.15 11.88
N GLU A 32 8.96 -7.49 12.81
CA GLU A 32 9.26 -8.39 13.93
C GLU A 32 9.75 -9.76 13.45
N GLU A 33 9.25 -10.25 12.33
CA GLU A 33 9.65 -11.53 11.73
C GLU A 33 10.87 -11.44 10.82
N GLY A 34 11.50 -10.26 10.72
CA GLY A 34 12.78 -10.06 10.06
C GLY A 34 12.71 -9.66 8.60
N ALA A 35 11.55 -9.25 8.08
CA ALA A 35 11.43 -8.70 6.74
C ALA A 35 11.95 -7.27 6.65
N GLU A 36 12.42 -6.91 5.47
CA GLU A 36 12.67 -5.53 5.06
C GLU A 36 11.67 -5.14 3.98
N PHE A 37 11.19 -3.91 3.99
CA PHE A 37 10.19 -3.47 3.02
C PHE A 37 10.20 -1.96 2.82
N ILE A 38 9.56 -1.55 1.71
CA ILE A 38 9.24 -0.16 1.40
C ILE A 38 7.78 0.06 1.74
N LEU A 39 7.47 1.18 2.39
CA LEU A 39 6.13 1.62 2.67
C LEU A 39 5.66 2.56 1.55
N SER A 40 4.45 2.36 1.06
CA SER A 40 3.84 3.22 0.06
C SER A 40 2.37 3.49 0.36
N ASN A 41 1.92 4.66 -0.02
CA ASN A 41 0.52 5.04 -0.03
C ASN A 41 0.33 6.18 -1.02
N ALA A 42 -0.92 6.53 -1.33
CA ALA A 42 -1.23 7.65 -2.20
C ALA A 42 -0.65 8.97 -1.64
N PRO A 43 -0.19 9.89 -2.50
CA PRO A 43 0.41 11.15 -2.04
C PRO A 43 -0.48 11.97 -1.08
N ILE A 44 -1.80 11.92 -1.26
CA ILE A 44 -2.73 12.57 -0.35
C ILE A 44 -2.71 11.92 1.04
N ALA A 45 -2.59 10.62 1.12
CA ALA A 45 -2.54 9.89 2.38
C ALA A 45 -1.28 10.22 3.18
N MET A 46 -0.17 10.54 2.51
CA MET A 46 1.08 10.95 3.15
C MET A 46 0.94 12.24 3.98
N ARG A 47 0.01 13.11 3.59
CA ARG A 47 -0.25 14.39 4.29
C ARG A 47 -1.18 14.22 5.48
N MET A 48 -1.93 13.14 5.52
CA MET A 48 -3.00 12.91 6.49
C MET A 48 -2.65 11.85 7.52
N GLY A 49 -1.60 11.06 7.26
CA GLY A 49 -1.25 9.89 8.05
C GLY A 49 0.04 10.08 8.86
N GLU A 50 0.36 9.02 9.56
CA GLU A 50 1.51 8.92 10.47
C GLU A 50 2.56 7.92 9.95
N ILE A 51 2.58 7.70 8.64
CA ILE A 51 3.41 6.66 7.99
C ILE A 51 4.91 6.83 8.29
N ASP A 52 5.36 8.07 8.51
CA ASP A 52 6.75 8.36 8.85
C ASP A 52 7.14 7.79 10.21
N GLU A 53 6.20 7.72 11.15
CA GLU A 53 6.43 7.07 12.45
C GLU A 53 6.66 5.55 12.28
N LEU A 54 5.84 4.93 11.43
CA LEU A 54 6.01 3.51 11.09
C LEU A 54 7.35 3.26 10.38
N ALA A 55 7.70 4.14 9.45
CA ALA A 55 8.98 4.08 8.73
C ALA A 55 10.18 4.16 9.68
N ALA A 56 10.15 5.09 10.63
CA ALA A 56 11.20 5.22 11.66
C ALA A 56 11.28 3.96 12.53
N LYS A 57 10.13 3.41 12.92
CA LYS A 57 10.05 2.20 13.75
C LYS A 57 10.58 0.95 13.05
N THR A 58 10.36 0.85 11.75
CA THR A 58 10.71 -0.34 10.95
C THR A 58 12.00 -0.18 10.12
N GLY A 59 12.59 1.02 10.12
CA GLY A 59 13.75 1.31 9.28
C GLY A 59 13.46 1.27 7.78
N SER A 60 12.22 1.57 7.40
CA SER A 60 11.75 1.47 6.01
C SER A 60 11.82 2.80 5.28
N ASP A 61 12.04 2.75 3.96
CA ASP A 61 11.82 3.91 3.10
C ASP A 61 10.32 4.14 2.89
N VAL A 62 9.93 5.39 2.69
CA VAL A 62 8.57 5.78 2.31
C VAL A 62 8.61 6.37 0.91
N ILE A 63 7.98 5.70 -0.04
CA ILE A 63 7.89 6.15 -1.43
C ILE A 63 6.42 6.35 -1.78
N PRO A 64 5.95 7.60 -1.94
CA PRO A 64 4.58 7.87 -2.34
C PRO A 64 4.29 7.31 -3.74
N ALA A 65 3.14 6.66 -3.90
CA ALA A 65 2.67 6.22 -5.21
C ALA A 65 1.14 6.15 -5.21
N ASP A 66 0.52 6.71 -6.23
CA ASP A 66 -0.86 6.43 -6.56
C ASP A 66 -0.93 5.08 -7.28
N ALA A 67 -1.55 4.10 -6.66
CA ALA A 67 -1.64 2.75 -7.22
C ALA A 67 -2.46 2.66 -8.53
N THR A 68 -3.17 3.72 -8.91
CA THR A 68 -3.84 3.85 -10.21
C THR A 68 -2.94 4.45 -11.30
N SER A 69 -1.80 5.02 -10.92
CA SER A 69 -0.83 5.65 -11.82
C SER A 69 0.29 4.67 -12.18
N VAL A 70 0.33 4.26 -13.43
CA VAL A 70 1.39 3.38 -13.95
C VAL A 70 2.77 4.02 -13.77
N GLU A 71 2.89 5.32 -14.02
CA GLU A 71 4.14 6.07 -13.87
C GLU A 71 4.65 6.06 -12.42
N ASP A 72 3.77 6.30 -11.45
CA ASP A 72 4.14 6.26 -10.03
C ASP A 72 4.61 4.87 -9.62
N LEU A 73 3.92 3.84 -10.09
CA LEU A 73 4.27 2.45 -9.80
C LEU A 73 5.61 2.07 -10.42
N GLU A 74 5.89 2.49 -11.65
CA GLU A 74 7.20 2.26 -12.30
C GLU A 74 8.34 2.88 -11.50
N LYS A 75 8.17 4.11 -11.00
CA LYS A 75 9.15 4.77 -10.13
C LYS A 75 9.34 4.02 -8.81
N LEU A 76 8.26 3.59 -8.18
CA LEU A 76 8.31 2.82 -6.94
C LEU A 76 9.06 1.50 -7.11
N PHE A 77 8.73 0.75 -8.15
CA PHE A 77 9.37 -0.56 -8.40
C PHE A 77 10.82 -0.42 -8.90
N ALA A 78 11.16 0.65 -9.61
CA ALA A 78 12.55 0.98 -9.93
C ALA A 78 13.39 1.22 -8.66
N HIS A 79 12.85 1.96 -7.70
CA HIS A 79 13.49 2.16 -6.40
C HIS A 79 13.63 0.83 -5.63
N ALA A 80 12.60 -0.01 -5.63
CA ALA A 80 12.65 -1.32 -5.00
C ALA A 80 13.70 -2.24 -5.63
N GLN A 81 13.82 -2.22 -6.96
CA GLN A 81 14.83 -2.99 -7.68
C GLN A 81 16.26 -2.51 -7.35
N GLU A 82 16.48 -1.21 -7.29
CA GLU A 82 17.76 -0.63 -6.90
C GLU A 82 18.15 -1.00 -5.48
N LYS A 83 17.20 -0.92 -4.54
CA LYS A 83 17.43 -1.19 -3.11
C LYS A 83 17.57 -2.69 -2.79
N PHE A 84 16.71 -3.52 -3.35
CA PHE A 84 16.58 -4.94 -2.98
C PHE A 84 17.00 -5.93 -4.08
N GLY A 85 17.03 -5.52 -5.33
CA GLY A 85 17.21 -6.40 -6.49
C GLY A 85 15.97 -7.19 -6.83
N LYS A 86 15.49 -8.01 -5.90
CA LYS A 86 14.24 -8.77 -5.99
C LYS A 86 13.38 -8.51 -4.78
N ILE A 87 12.07 -8.63 -4.98
CA ILE A 87 11.10 -8.63 -3.89
C ILE A 87 10.42 -9.99 -3.78
N ASP A 88 10.08 -10.36 -2.55
CA ASP A 88 9.44 -11.63 -2.22
C ASP A 88 7.94 -11.48 -2.02
N PHE A 89 7.47 -10.30 -1.62
CA PHE A 89 6.06 -10.09 -1.31
C PHE A 89 5.61 -8.66 -1.56
N ILE A 90 4.31 -8.52 -1.79
CA ILE A 90 3.59 -7.25 -1.87
C ILE A 90 2.33 -7.38 -1.03
N LEU A 91 2.08 -6.41 -0.16
CA LEU A 91 0.78 -6.22 0.47
C LEU A 91 0.03 -5.11 -0.25
N HIS A 92 -1.10 -5.44 -0.85
CA HIS A 92 -2.04 -4.48 -1.43
C HIS A 92 -3.21 -4.30 -0.47
N SER A 93 -3.13 -3.30 0.38
CA SER A 93 -4.18 -2.94 1.35
C SER A 93 -4.77 -1.58 0.99
N ILE A 94 -5.37 -1.50 -0.19
CA ILE A 94 -5.90 -0.30 -0.81
C ILE A 94 -7.38 -0.50 -1.12
N GLY A 95 -8.19 0.47 -0.76
CA GLY A 95 -9.60 0.49 -1.10
C GLY A 95 -10.19 1.88 -0.91
N MET A 96 -11.14 2.23 -1.77
CA MET A 96 -11.86 3.48 -1.69
C MET A 96 -13.27 3.32 -2.27
N SER A 97 -14.24 3.94 -1.63
CA SER A 97 -15.55 4.15 -2.23
C SER A 97 -16.05 5.56 -1.89
N VAL A 98 -16.37 6.32 -2.91
CA VAL A 98 -16.99 7.64 -2.77
C VAL A 98 -18.53 7.59 -2.84
N ASN A 99 -19.10 6.42 -3.10
CA ASN A 99 -20.55 6.20 -3.05
C ASN A 99 -21.10 6.00 -1.64
N ILE A 100 -20.24 5.73 -0.65
CA ILE A 100 -20.67 5.55 0.74
C ILE A 100 -21.11 6.91 1.29
N ARG A 101 -22.42 7.08 1.40
CA ARG A 101 -23.03 8.33 1.88
C ARG A 101 -24.12 8.03 2.91
N LYS A 102 -23.97 8.62 4.06
CA LYS A 102 -25.00 8.53 5.11
C LYS A 102 -26.33 9.09 4.60
N GLY A 103 -27.40 8.33 4.80
CA GLY A 103 -28.77 8.75 4.44
C GLY A 103 -29.13 8.63 2.96
N LYS A 104 -28.29 8.02 2.12
CA LYS A 104 -28.60 7.71 0.73
C LYS A 104 -29.13 6.31 0.53
N ALA A 105 -30.09 6.15 -0.38
CA ALA A 105 -30.61 4.85 -0.74
C ALA A 105 -29.55 4.05 -1.54
N TYR A 106 -29.58 2.73 -1.43
CA TYR A 106 -28.71 1.84 -2.21
C TYR A 106 -28.83 2.07 -3.72
N THR A 107 -30.06 2.37 -4.19
CA THR A 107 -30.36 2.63 -5.58
C THR A 107 -29.85 3.98 -6.09
N ASP A 108 -29.44 4.88 -5.19
CA ASP A 108 -28.86 6.20 -5.55
C ASP A 108 -27.34 6.05 -5.74
N LEU A 109 -26.96 5.28 -6.73
CA LEU A 109 -25.56 5.00 -7.07
C LEU A 109 -25.07 5.98 -8.15
N ASN A 110 -23.94 6.62 -7.90
CA ASN A 110 -23.21 7.39 -8.92
C ASN A 110 -22.23 6.44 -9.64
N TYR A 111 -22.42 6.25 -10.94
CA TYR A 111 -21.61 5.28 -11.71
C TYR A 111 -20.16 5.74 -11.91
N ASP A 112 -19.90 7.05 -12.04
CA ASP A 112 -18.53 7.57 -12.12
C ASP A 112 -17.78 7.29 -10.81
N PHE A 113 -18.47 7.41 -9.68
CA PHE A 113 -17.92 7.05 -8.37
C PHE A 113 -17.69 5.55 -8.21
N LEU A 114 -18.56 4.72 -8.79
CA LEU A 114 -18.37 3.28 -8.83
C LEU A 114 -17.13 2.91 -9.64
N GLU A 115 -16.99 3.49 -10.82
CA GLU A 115 -15.83 3.27 -11.69
C GLU A 115 -14.52 3.68 -10.98
N LYS A 116 -14.51 4.84 -10.35
CA LYS A 116 -13.36 5.31 -9.56
C LYS A 116 -13.04 4.36 -8.39
N GLY A 117 -14.06 3.90 -7.68
CA GLY A 117 -13.89 2.94 -6.59
C GLY A 117 -13.32 1.61 -7.06
N CYS A 118 -13.77 1.10 -8.21
CA CYS A 118 -13.24 -0.11 -8.83
C CYS A 118 -11.79 0.06 -9.28
N ASP A 119 -11.45 1.19 -9.88
CA ASP A 119 -10.08 1.48 -10.30
C ASP A 119 -9.12 1.47 -9.10
N VAL A 120 -9.44 2.20 -8.05
CA VAL A 120 -8.60 2.29 -6.84
C VAL A 120 -8.54 0.98 -6.07
N SER A 121 -9.65 0.25 -5.95
CA SER A 121 -9.73 -0.90 -5.04
C SER A 121 -9.41 -2.24 -5.71
N SER A 122 -9.61 -2.36 -7.00
CA SER A 122 -9.58 -3.63 -7.74
C SER A 122 -8.59 -3.61 -8.90
N VAL A 123 -8.77 -2.70 -9.85
CA VAL A 123 -7.90 -2.59 -11.03
C VAL A 123 -6.46 -2.23 -10.65
N SER A 124 -6.28 -1.42 -9.62
CA SER A 124 -4.95 -1.07 -9.09
C SER A 124 -4.13 -2.30 -8.69
N PHE A 125 -4.78 -3.37 -8.22
CA PHE A 125 -4.08 -4.62 -7.91
C PHE A 125 -3.36 -5.18 -9.15
N HIS A 126 -4.04 -5.21 -10.29
CA HIS A 126 -3.43 -5.65 -11.54
C HIS A 126 -2.30 -4.71 -11.98
N LYS A 127 -2.50 -3.37 -11.85
CA LYS A 127 -1.46 -2.39 -12.19
C LYS A 127 -0.20 -2.60 -11.35
N VAL A 128 -0.36 -2.85 -10.06
CA VAL A 128 0.75 -3.15 -9.12
C VAL A 128 1.46 -4.44 -9.54
N MET A 129 0.72 -5.50 -9.81
CA MET A 129 1.31 -6.78 -10.23
C MET A 129 2.06 -6.67 -11.55
N LYS A 130 1.51 -5.92 -12.52
CA LYS A 130 2.17 -5.67 -13.79
C LYS A 130 3.48 -4.90 -13.62
N ALA A 131 3.50 -3.89 -12.76
CA ALA A 131 4.71 -3.10 -12.49
C ALA A 131 5.79 -3.91 -11.75
N ALA A 132 5.37 -4.91 -10.95
CA ALA A 132 6.26 -5.78 -10.18
C ALA A 132 6.89 -6.90 -11.02
N TRP A 133 6.26 -7.26 -12.14
CA TRP A 133 6.71 -8.35 -13.01
C TRP A 133 7.96 -7.96 -13.81
#